data_c47ed402a5c381ecd2b5a60ade1ddc11
#
_entry.id   c47ed402a5c381ecd2b5a60ade1ddc11
#
_cell.length_a   1.000
_cell.length_b   1.000
_cell.length_c   1.000
_cell.angle_alpha   90.00
_cell.angle_beta   90.00
_cell.angle_gamma   90.00
#
_symmetry.space_group_name_H-M   'P 1'
#
loop_
_entity.id
_entity.type
_entity.pdbx_description
1 polymer ?
#
loop_
_entity_poly.entity_id
_entity_poly.type
_entity_poly.pdbx_seq_one_letter_code
_entity_poly.pdbx_strand_id
1 'polypeptide(L)'
;REGTRLFNTAVVVESGVVLGRYRKAKLLAGESQFEAGSSFPIFDLYGVKFGINICNDLNFPECAQAVAEQDARLLLCPCNNMMRKSDAERWNRKHNEIRKRRALETGMCLISSDVTGEWNGRVSYGSTAAIEGNGSVVCQVDRMQPGLIIYELQVVPGDGDKRV
;
A
#
# COMPACT_ATOMS: atom_id res chain seq x y z
N ARG A 1 -4.43 0.81 19.60
CA ARG A 1 -5.66 0.86 20.39
C ARG A 1 -5.85 2.26 20.93
N GLU A 2 -7.05 2.81 20.85
CA GLU A 2 -7.41 4.08 21.45
C GLU A 2 -8.62 3.86 22.37
N GLY A 3 -8.39 3.86 23.68
CA GLY A 3 -9.41 3.41 24.64
C GLY A 3 -9.82 1.96 24.35
N THR A 4 -11.10 1.72 24.09
CA THR A 4 -11.66 0.42 23.69
C THR A 4 -11.60 0.14 22.19
N ARG A 5 -11.31 1.16 21.36
CA ARG A 5 -11.33 1.08 19.89
C ARG A 5 -10.06 0.41 19.37
N LEU A 6 -10.22 -0.52 18.44
CA LEU A 6 -9.12 -1.19 17.71
C LEU A 6 -9.12 -0.72 16.25
N PHE A 7 -7.93 -0.50 15.70
CA PHE A 7 -7.74 -0.13 14.31
C PHE A 7 -6.66 -1.00 13.67
N ASN A 8 -6.86 -1.39 12.43
CA ASN A 8 -5.80 -1.90 11.59
C ASN A 8 -4.96 -0.71 11.13
N THR A 9 -3.72 -0.61 11.60
CA THR A 9 -2.94 0.64 11.52
C THR A 9 -1.55 0.39 10.97
N ALA A 10 -1.15 1.18 9.96
CA ALA A 10 0.23 1.38 9.56
C ALA A 10 0.81 2.59 10.30
N VAL A 11 2.07 2.47 10.71
CA VAL A 11 2.80 3.52 11.44
C VAL A 11 4.02 3.92 10.63
N VAL A 12 4.24 5.22 10.48
CA VAL A 12 5.46 5.77 9.87
C VAL A 12 6.41 6.18 10.99
N VAL A 13 7.63 5.64 10.93
CA VAL A 13 8.68 5.87 11.94
C VAL A 13 9.94 6.33 11.22
N GLU A 14 10.54 7.40 11.70
CA GLU A 14 11.86 7.90 11.27
C GLU A 14 12.73 8.12 12.49
N SER A 15 13.94 7.58 12.46
CA SER A 15 14.95 7.74 13.55
C SER A 15 14.39 7.44 14.96
N GLY A 16 13.51 6.44 15.07
CA GLY A 16 12.87 6.04 16.31
C GLY A 16 11.67 6.90 16.73
N VAL A 17 11.32 7.93 15.96
CA VAL A 17 10.17 8.81 16.21
C VAL A 17 8.99 8.43 15.34
N VAL A 18 7.80 8.32 15.91
CA VAL A 18 6.56 8.11 15.17
C VAL A 18 6.15 9.42 14.51
N LEU A 19 6.28 9.50 13.17
CA LEU A 19 5.84 10.66 12.39
C LEU A 19 4.33 10.71 12.25
N GLY A 20 3.70 9.55 12.18
CA GLY A 20 2.25 9.46 12.09
C GLY A 20 1.76 8.06 11.83
N ARG A 21 0.47 7.95 11.50
CA ARG A 21 -0.20 6.68 11.31
C ARG A 21 -1.35 6.79 10.32
N TYR A 22 -1.56 5.73 9.58
CA TYR A 22 -2.74 5.53 8.73
C TYR A 22 -3.57 4.38 9.29
N ARG A 23 -4.88 4.54 9.31
CA ARG A 23 -5.84 3.51 9.72
C ARG A 23 -6.60 3.02 8.49
N LYS A 24 -6.64 1.71 8.30
CA LYS A 24 -7.34 1.09 7.19
C LYS A 24 -8.79 1.58 7.10
N ALA A 25 -9.15 2.11 5.93
CA ALA A 25 -10.46 2.72 5.69
C ALA A 25 -11.52 1.67 5.25
N LYS A 26 -11.11 0.66 4.48
CA LYS A 26 -12.02 -0.34 3.90
C LYS A 26 -11.76 -1.71 4.53
N LEU A 27 -12.47 -2.02 5.59
CA LEU A 27 -12.37 -3.28 6.30
C LEU A 27 -12.97 -4.44 5.48
N LEU A 28 -12.45 -5.64 5.69
CA LEU A 28 -13.05 -6.88 5.21
C LEU A 28 -14.10 -7.38 6.22
N ALA A 29 -15.02 -8.22 5.78
CA ALA A 29 -16.02 -8.83 6.66
C ALA A 29 -15.40 -9.61 7.84
N GLY A 30 -14.18 -10.18 7.67
CA GLY A 30 -13.45 -10.86 8.72
C GLY A 30 -12.69 -9.94 9.70
N GLU A 31 -12.78 -8.62 9.54
CA GLU A 31 -12.11 -7.61 10.35
C GLU A 31 -13.09 -6.85 11.27
N SER A 32 -14.21 -7.48 11.64
CA SER A 32 -15.29 -6.85 12.44
C SER A 32 -14.86 -6.37 13.83
N GLN A 33 -13.71 -6.82 14.35
CA GLN A 33 -13.13 -6.34 15.61
C GLN A 33 -12.44 -4.98 15.47
N PHE A 34 -12.18 -4.51 14.25
CA PHE A 34 -11.57 -3.20 14.00
C PHE A 34 -12.63 -2.16 13.63
N GLU A 35 -12.31 -0.91 13.90
CA GLU A 35 -13.02 0.24 13.36
C GLU A 35 -12.29 0.79 12.13
N ALA A 36 -13.06 1.28 11.17
CA ALA A 36 -12.52 1.89 9.96
C ALA A 36 -11.88 3.25 10.27
N GLY A 37 -10.77 3.54 9.58
CA GLY A 37 -10.22 4.88 9.50
C GLY A 37 -11.05 5.77 8.57
N SER A 38 -10.94 7.09 8.75
CA SER A 38 -11.70 8.08 7.96
C SER A 38 -10.80 9.15 7.31
N SER A 39 -9.48 9.02 7.42
CA SER A 39 -8.53 10.00 6.90
C SER A 39 -7.42 9.34 6.10
N PHE A 40 -6.88 10.08 5.13
CA PHE A 40 -5.77 9.66 4.28
C PHE A 40 -4.60 10.63 4.47
N PRO A 41 -3.85 10.52 5.58
CA PRO A 41 -2.73 11.41 5.86
C PRO A 41 -1.61 11.23 4.83
N ILE A 42 -0.96 12.34 4.49
CA ILE A 42 0.25 12.36 3.68
C ILE A 42 1.45 12.56 4.61
N PHE A 43 2.50 11.84 4.31
CA PHE A 43 3.79 11.94 4.95
C PHE A 43 4.79 12.52 3.96
N ASP A 44 5.73 13.29 4.45
CA ASP A 44 6.86 13.79 3.66
C ASP A 44 8.15 13.22 4.24
N LEU A 45 8.94 12.61 3.38
CA LEU A 45 10.26 12.11 3.74
C LEU A 45 11.25 12.56 2.66
N TYR A 46 12.18 13.43 3.03
CA TYR A 46 13.18 14.00 2.13
C TYR A 46 12.60 14.65 0.87
N GLY A 47 11.45 15.33 0.99
CA GLY A 47 10.75 15.98 -0.11
C GLY A 47 9.90 15.03 -0.98
N VAL A 48 9.77 13.76 -0.59
CA VAL A 48 8.88 12.80 -1.23
C VAL A 48 7.60 12.68 -0.43
N LYS A 49 6.50 13.20 -0.97
CA LYS A 49 5.18 13.01 -0.39
C LYS A 49 4.65 11.61 -0.70
N PHE A 50 4.20 10.91 0.31
CA PHE A 50 3.61 9.59 0.16
C PHE A 50 2.41 9.39 1.07
N GLY A 51 1.52 8.50 0.65
CA GLY A 51 0.42 8.01 1.46
C GLY A 51 0.43 6.49 1.60
N ILE A 52 -0.50 5.98 2.37
CA ILE A 52 -0.63 4.55 2.65
C ILE A 52 -2.07 4.11 2.37
N ASN A 53 -2.22 2.97 1.69
CA ASN A 53 -3.47 2.21 1.62
C ASN A 53 -3.19 0.77 2.08
N ILE A 54 -3.95 0.26 3.05
CA ILE A 54 -3.74 -1.09 3.57
C ILE A 54 -4.58 -2.09 2.79
N CYS A 55 -3.91 -2.97 2.02
CA CYS A 55 -4.50 -4.18 1.39
C CYS A 55 -5.82 -3.88 0.65
N ASN A 56 -6.97 -4.16 1.30
CA ASN A 56 -8.32 -4.01 0.72
C ASN A 56 -8.67 -2.58 0.28
N ASP A 57 -8.01 -1.56 0.81
CA ASP A 57 -8.24 -0.17 0.40
C ASP A 57 -8.02 0.03 -1.10
N LEU A 58 -7.07 -0.70 -1.71
CA LEU A 58 -6.79 -0.62 -3.15
C LEU A 58 -7.94 -1.12 -4.04
N ASN A 59 -8.88 -1.91 -3.52
CA ASN A 59 -10.07 -2.30 -4.25
C ASN A 59 -11.05 -1.12 -4.46
N PHE A 60 -10.85 -0.03 -3.73
CA PHE A 60 -11.68 1.17 -3.72
C PHE A 60 -10.89 2.35 -4.30
N PRO A 61 -11.18 2.77 -5.55
CA PRO A 61 -10.44 3.83 -6.24
C PRO A 61 -10.32 5.12 -5.42
N GLU A 62 -11.37 5.48 -4.71
CA GLU A 62 -11.43 6.68 -3.89
C GLU A 62 -10.35 6.74 -2.79
N CYS A 63 -9.86 5.58 -2.32
CA CYS A 63 -8.80 5.55 -1.30
C CYS A 63 -7.44 5.98 -1.88
N ALA A 64 -7.11 5.53 -3.09
CA ALA A 64 -5.88 5.96 -3.76
C ALA A 64 -6.01 7.39 -4.28
N GLN A 65 -7.19 7.76 -4.78
CA GLN A 65 -7.48 9.12 -5.25
C GLN A 65 -7.30 10.15 -4.14
N ALA A 66 -7.82 9.89 -2.93
CA ALA A 66 -7.68 10.78 -1.78
C ALA A 66 -6.23 11.02 -1.36
N VAL A 67 -5.31 10.09 -1.68
CA VAL A 67 -3.87 10.25 -1.49
C VAL A 67 -3.29 11.13 -2.62
N ALA A 68 -3.65 10.84 -3.88
CA ALA A 68 -3.14 11.54 -5.05
C ALA A 68 -3.54 13.03 -5.06
N GLU A 69 -4.76 13.37 -4.64
CA GLU A 69 -5.28 14.74 -4.55
C GLU A 69 -4.50 15.66 -3.59
N GLN A 70 -3.61 15.09 -2.79
CA GLN A 70 -2.73 15.81 -1.88
C GLN A 70 -1.28 15.91 -2.40
N ASP A 71 -1.08 15.77 -3.73
CA ASP A 71 0.21 15.81 -4.42
C ASP A 71 1.20 14.71 -3.99
N ALA A 72 0.70 13.57 -3.50
CA ALA A 72 1.56 12.45 -3.22
C ALA A 72 2.10 11.82 -4.52
N ARG A 73 3.35 11.40 -4.49
CA ARG A 73 4.02 10.75 -5.64
C ARG A 73 4.17 9.24 -5.44
N LEU A 74 4.00 8.79 -4.22
CA LEU A 74 4.20 7.41 -3.82
C LEU A 74 3.02 6.92 -2.97
N LEU A 75 2.52 5.73 -3.29
CA LEU A 75 1.52 5.02 -2.52
C LEU A 75 2.12 3.72 -1.97
N LEU A 76 2.19 3.59 -0.66
CA LEU A 76 2.65 2.37 0.00
C LEU A 76 1.47 1.47 0.35
N CYS A 77 1.57 0.19 0.03
CA CYS A 77 0.50 -0.77 0.28
C CYS A 77 0.99 -2.01 1.04
N PRO A 78 1.00 -1.96 2.38
CA PRO A 78 1.21 -3.16 3.18
C PRO A 78 0.00 -4.10 3.09
N CYS A 79 0.26 -5.40 2.87
CA CYS A 79 -0.76 -6.41 2.64
C CYS A 79 -0.55 -7.64 3.50
N ASN A 80 -1.66 -8.31 3.78
CA ASN A 80 -1.68 -9.70 4.21
C ASN A 80 -2.79 -10.43 3.44
N ASN A 81 -2.40 -11.04 2.32
CA ASN A 81 -3.32 -11.77 1.44
C ASN A 81 -3.35 -13.28 1.75
N MET A 82 -3.20 -13.65 3.02
CA MET A 82 -3.31 -15.03 3.48
C MET A 82 -4.77 -15.48 3.43
N MET A 83 -5.12 -16.28 2.43
CA MET A 83 -6.49 -16.68 2.09
C MET A 83 -6.64 -18.21 2.05
N ARG A 84 -7.88 -18.71 1.95
CA ARG A 84 -8.12 -20.11 1.55
C ARG A 84 -7.52 -20.33 0.16
N LYS A 85 -7.00 -21.51 -0.12
CA LYS A 85 -6.29 -21.81 -1.37
C LYS A 85 -7.08 -21.42 -2.62
N SER A 86 -8.35 -21.78 -2.70
CA SER A 86 -9.23 -21.43 -3.84
C SER A 86 -9.39 -19.92 -4.04
N ASP A 87 -9.44 -19.15 -2.95
CA ASP A 87 -9.49 -17.70 -3.03
C ASP A 87 -8.14 -17.12 -3.44
N ALA A 88 -7.05 -17.63 -2.87
CA ALA A 88 -5.70 -17.19 -3.22
C ALA A 88 -5.39 -17.42 -4.72
N GLU A 89 -5.79 -18.54 -5.29
CA GLU A 89 -5.67 -18.84 -6.72
C GLU A 89 -6.47 -17.85 -7.58
N ARG A 90 -7.70 -17.57 -7.18
CA ARG A 90 -8.56 -16.59 -7.88
C ARG A 90 -8.00 -15.16 -7.82
N TRP A 91 -7.43 -14.76 -6.68
CA TRP A 91 -6.90 -13.42 -6.47
C TRP A 91 -5.46 -13.22 -6.97
N ASN A 92 -4.73 -14.29 -7.18
CA ASN A 92 -3.31 -14.27 -7.54
C ASN A 92 -2.95 -13.32 -8.70
N ARG A 93 -3.78 -13.30 -9.78
CA ARG A 93 -3.60 -12.38 -10.91
C ARG A 93 -4.18 -10.99 -10.63
N LYS A 94 -5.29 -10.94 -9.90
CA LYS A 94 -6.04 -9.70 -9.65
C LYS A 94 -5.28 -8.66 -8.82
N HIS A 95 -4.42 -9.11 -7.90
CA HIS A 95 -3.66 -8.18 -7.06
C HIS A 95 -2.84 -7.19 -7.88
N ASN A 96 -2.05 -7.67 -8.83
CA ASN A 96 -1.24 -6.79 -9.66
C ASN A 96 -2.10 -5.99 -10.66
N GLU A 97 -3.18 -6.55 -11.18
CA GLU A 97 -4.11 -5.83 -12.05
C GLU A 97 -4.74 -4.62 -11.34
N ILE A 98 -5.19 -4.80 -10.10
CA ILE A 98 -5.75 -3.71 -9.29
C ILE A 98 -4.69 -2.65 -9.00
N ARG A 99 -3.47 -3.05 -8.62
CA ARG A 99 -2.37 -2.15 -8.32
C ARG A 99 -1.95 -1.33 -9.54
N LYS A 100 -1.78 -1.97 -10.70
CA LYS A 100 -1.52 -1.31 -11.98
C LYS A 100 -2.60 -0.27 -12.29
N ARG A 101 -3.88 -0.65 -12.09
CA ARG A 101 -4.98 0.28 -12.32
C ARG A 101 -4.89 1.49 -11.39
N ARG A 102 -4.61 1.29 -10.10
CA ARG A 102 -4.45 2.41 -9.15
C ARG A 102 -3.29 3.31 -9.54
N ALA A 103 -2.13 2.74 -9.92
CA ALA A 103 -0.98 3.51 -10.40
C ALA A 103 -1.35 4.35 -11.65
N LEU A 104 -2.01 3.74 -12.64
CA LEU A 104 -2.45 4.43 -13.86
C LEU A 104 -3.47 5.56 -13.59
N GLU A 105 -4.43 5.33 -12.70
CA GLU A 105 -5.47 6.31 -12.38
C GLU A 105 -4.95 7.50 -11.59
N THR A 106 -3.89 7.32 -10.83
CA THR A 106 -3.37 8.34 -9.91
C THR A 106 -2.03 8.94 -10.36
N GLY A 107 -1.34 8.29 -11.29
CA GLY A 107 0.03 8.66 -11.67
C GLY A 107 1.10 8.39 -10.62
N MET A 108 0.72 7.88 -9.43
CA MET A 108 1.66 7.59 -8.36
C MET A 108 2.42 6.29 -8.62
N CYS A 109 3.70 6.26 -8.19
CA CYS A 109 4.40 5.00 -7.99
C CYS A 109 3.71 4.23 -6.84
N LEU A 110 3.45 2.93 -7.01
CA LEU A 110 2.85 2.08 -5.99
C LEU A 110 3.82 0.99 -5.59
N ILE A 111 4.14 0.92 -4.29
CA ILE A 111 4.97 -0.14 -3.72
C ILE A 111 4.12 -0.95 -2.75
N SER A 112 4.04 -2.25 -3.00
CA SER A 112 3.35 -3.19 -2.12
C SER A 112 4.32 -4.13 -1.45
N SER A 113 4.04 -4.49 -0.20
CA SER A 113 4.68 -5.58 0.51
C SER A 113 3.62 -6.54 1.04
N ASP A 114 3.82 -7.83 0.82
CA ASP A 114 2.81 -8.85 1.13
C ASP A 114 3.47 -10.06 1.79
N VAL A 115 2.72 -10.74 2.64
CA VAL A 115 3.13 -12.04 3.18
C VAL A 115 3.17 -13.08 2.07
N THR A 116 3.99 -14.12 2.23
CA THR A 116 4.08 -15.23 1.28
C THR A 116 4.17 -16.56 2.01
N GLY A 117 3.75 -17.63 1.35
CA GLY A 117 3.83 -18.99 1.87
C GLY A 117 2.49 -19.57 2.30
N GLU A 118 2.57 -20.66 3.06
CA GLU A 118 1.41 -21.40 3.58
C GLU A 118 1.45 -21.43 5.10
N TRP A 119 0.29 -21.20 5.70
CA TRP A 119 0.14 -21.29 7.14
C TRP A 119 -1.31 -21.61 7.52
N ASN A 120 -1.49 -22.63 8.37
CA ASN A 120 -2.79 -23.04 8.92
C ASN A 120 -3.89 -23.22 7.84
N GLY A 121 -3.57 -23.93 6.74
CA GLY A 121 -4.49 -24.21 5.64
C GLY A 121 -4.83 -23.00 4.76
N ARG A 122 -4.10 -21.91 4.93
CA ARG A 122 -4.19 -20.71 4.08
C ARG A 122 -2.91 -20.52 3.29
N VAL A 123 -3.02 -19.81 2.19
CA VAL A 123 -1.94 -19.53 1.24
C VAL A 123 -1.93 -18.04 0.90
N SER A 124 -0.73 -17.46 0.80
CA SER A 124 -0.50 -16.22 0.08
C SER A 124 0.61 -16.42 -0.95
N TYR A 125 0.34 -16.03 -2.19
CA TYR A 125 1.33 -16.10 -3.27
C TYR A 125 2.39 -14.99 -3.18
N GLY A 126 2.22 -14.01 -2.31
CA GLY A 126 3.13 -12.90 -2.12
C GLY A 126 3.18 -11.98 -3.33
N SER A 127 2.45 -10.88 -3.28
CA SER A 127 2.42 -9.94 -4.40
C SER A 127 3.21 -8.66 -4.08
N THR A 128 4.44 -8.84 -3.57
CA THR A 128 5.38 -7.74 -3.31
C THR A 128 5.95 -7.23 -4.62
N ALA A 129 5.70 -5.95 -4.92
CA ALA A 129 6.08 -5.33 -6.19
C ALA A 129 6.22 -3.80 -6.09
N ALA A 130 7.02 -3.22 -6.98
CA ALA A 130 6.99 -1.80 -7.30
C ALA A 130 6.40 -1.61 -8.71
N ILE A 131 5.46 -0.68 -8.82
CA ILE A 131 4.70 -0.38 -10.03
C ILE A 131 4.75 1.13 -10.26
N GLU A 132 5.24 1.55 -11.40
CA GLU A 132 5.29 2.96 -11.77
C GLU A 132 3.91 3.53 -12.11
N GLY A 133 3.79 4.85 -12.09
CA GLY A 133 2.54 5.57 -12.40
C GLY A 133 1.98 5.28 -13.81
N ASN A 134 2.81 4.78 -14.72
CA ASN A 134 2.40 4.29 -16.04
C ASN A 134 1.87 2.84 -16.02
N GLY A 135 1.77 2.20 -14.86
CA GLY A 135 1.30 0.84 -14.68
C GLY A 135 2.34 -0.26 -14.94
N SER A 136 3.59 0.09 -15.24
CA SER A 136 4.67 -0.88 -15.44
C SER A 136 5.13 -1.48 -14.13
N VAL A 137 5.17 -2.82 -14.04
CA VAL A 137 5.82 -3.52 -12.92
C VAL A 137 7.33 -3.49 -13.15
N VAL A 138 8.06 -2.72 -12.34
CA VAL A 138 9.51 -2.55 -12.52
C VAL A 138 10.34 -3.56 -11.73
N CYS A 139 9.82 -4.01 -10.61
CA CYS A 139 10.40 -5.14 -9.87
C CYS A 139 9.32 -5.84 -9.03
N GLN A 140 9.50 -7.12 -8.81
CA GLN A 140 8.65 -7.91 -7.94
C GLN A 140 9.41 -9.09 -7.35
N VAL A 141 8.96 -9.57 -6.21
CA VAL A 141 9.42 -10.84 -5.62
C VAL A 141 8.72 -11.99 -6.32
N ASP A 142 9.45 -13.09 -6.55
CA ASP A 142 8.88 -14.31 -7.09
C ASP A 142 7.78 -14.88 -6.17
N ARG A 143 6.77 -15.48 -6.78
CA ARG A 143 5.65 -16.06 -6.05
C ARG A 143 6.11 -17.16 -5.12
N MET A 144 5.50 -17.21 -3.94
CA MET A 144 5.79 -18.22 -2.91
C MET A 144 7.23 -18.17 -2.38
N GLN A 145 7.98 -17.12 -2.71
CA GLN A 145 9.34 -16.92 -2.22
C GLN A 145 9.41 -15.74 -1.27
N PRO A 146 10.12 -15.86 -0.15
CA PRO A 146 10.51 -14.68 0.62
C PRO A 146 11.56 -13.90 -0.19
N GLY A 147 11.48 -12.57 -0.13
CA GLY A 147 12.43 -11.74 -0.88
C GLY A 147 12.35 -10.28 -0.51
N LEU A 148 13.31 -9.53 -1.01
CA LEU A 148 13.42 -8.08 -0.88
C LEU A 148 13.52 -7.47 -2.28
N ILE A 149 12.80 -6.39 -2.50
CA ILE A 149 13.01 -5.51 -3.65
C ILE A 149 13.62 -4.19 -3.17
N ILE A 150 14.49 -3.63 -4.00
CA ILE A 150 15.01 -2.27 -3.84
C ILE A 150 14.61 -1.54 -5.13
N TYR A 151 13.98 -0.38 -4.95
CA TYR A 151 13.54 0.45 -6.06
C TYR A 151 13.92 1.90 -5.79
N GLU A 152 14.61 2.52 -6.74
CA GLU A 152 14.99 3.94 -6.69
C GLU A 152 13.91 4.79 -7.34
N LEU A 153 13.14 5.51 -6.53
CA LEU A 153 12.16 6.45 -7.02
C LEU A 153 12.84 7.68 -7.59
N GLN A 154 12.67 7.93 -8.89
CA GLN A 154 13.14 9.15 -9.52
C GLN A 154 12.27 10.33 -9.09
N VAL A 155 12.83 11.19 -8.24
CA VAL A 155 12.17 12.44 -7.85
C VAL A 155 12.65 13.53 -8.81
N VAL A 156 11.82 13.87 -9.78
CA VAL A 156 12.05 15.08 -10.56
C VAL A 156 11.79 16.25 -9.62
N PRO A 157 12.75 17.16 -9.40
CA PRO A 157 12.48 18.36 -8.61
C PRO A 157 11.27 19.07 -9.21
N GLY A 158 10.19 19.18 -8.46
CA GLY A 158 9.04 19.97 -8.89
C GLY A 158 9.43 21.45 -8.96
N ASP A 159 8.78 22.23 -9.82
CA ASP A 159 8.93 23.70 -9.99
C ASP A 159 8.64 24.52 -8.72
N GLY A 160 8.75 23.94 -7.54
CA GLY A 160 8.40 24.52 -6.24
C GLY A 160 9.54 25.20 -5.49
N ASP A 161 10.78 25.17 -5.96
CA ASP A 161 11.89 25.90 -5.29
C ASP A 161 12.15 27.28 -5.92
N LYS A 162 11.10 28.08 -6.00
CA LYS A 162 11.26 29.53 -6.11
C LYS A 162 11.27 30.10 -4.68
N ARG A 163 12.35 29.87 -3.96
CA ARG A 163 12.67 30.73 -2.83
C ARG A 163 13.38 31.95 -3.38
N VAL A 164 12.67 33.05 -3.36
CA VAL A 164 13.22 34.41 -3.40
C VAL A 164 13.79 34.73 -2.02
#